data_d42648df490df727324fb077e95aa8d6
#
_entry.id   d42648df490df727324fb077e95aa8d6
#
_cell.length_a   1.000
_cell.length_b   1.000
_cell.length_c   1.000
_cell.angle_alpha   90.00
_cell.angle_beta   90.00
_cell.angle_gamma   90.00
#
_symmetry.space_group_name_H-M   'P 1'
#
loop_
_entity.id
_entity.type
_entity.pdbx_description
1 polymer ?
#
loop_
_entity_poly.entity_id
_entity_poly.type
_entity_poly.pdbx_seq_one_letter_code
_entity_poly.pdbx_strand_id
1 'polypeptide(L)'
;MNEGIPRSSYLDSETEFSLPSVLSMVSRLNELGPGCLLYKRDLKAAFRQFGIDPGDYCYTGVSWQDKVYLDTRLAMGLRSSAFCCQSVTELVARVVNTKAHVLVYLDDFGGAELPSKATASFQHLGKVLNHLGLEEAPEKAVAPATKMDWLGVCFDTVEWSMSLKPGKLQELLVWLPKLLTRKRVRKSLLQKVLGSLVWASSVVRAGTVFFNRLLTLLRKLKRPNHSIYFSIEAKKDVRWWLKTLEAFRGKSQIPPAVWTPLVSFATDASLEGFGMVWGNRALAGLFPLEFDELDINKKEMLVVMAAVKHWFSDLSNLKVRIFVDNQVCVHLLNYGITRSPFLAACLREIQYFLAKYNIELKAQYITSKDNHLADLCSRAYSNDIHYKNFNKLLADKTIVLDNLMYDKFYFENEL
;
A
#
# COMPACT_ATOMS: atom_id res chain seq x y z
N MET A 1 10.06 -27.08 12.78
CA MET A 1 11.22 -27.00 11.89
C MET A 1 12.26 -25.93 12.28
N ASN A 2 11.96 -24.92 13.04
CA ASN A 2 12.93 -23.86 13.38
C ASN A 2 13.36 -23.90 14.87
N GLU A 3 13.05 -24.95 15.58
CA GLU A 3 13.40 -25.15 16.97
C GLU A 3 14.88 -25.63 17.05
N GLY A 4 15.69 -24.97 17.85
CA GLY A 4 17.12 -25.25 17.94
C GLY A 4 18.03 -24.50 16.96
N ILE A 5 17.49 -23.79 15.97
CA ILE A 5 18.29 -22.95 15.06
C ILE A 5 18.48 -21.57 15.70
N PRO A 6 19.72 -21.14 15.99
CA PRO A 6 19.98 -19.84 16.60
C PRO A 6 19.43 -18.70 15.73
N ARG A 7 18.72 -17.75 16.36
CA ARG A 7 18.10 -16.61 15.64
C ARG A 7 19.12 -15.68 14.99
N SER A 8 20.36 -15.68 15.48
CA SER A 8 21.42 -14.75 15.07
C SER A 8 22.31 -15.27 13.95
N SER A 9 22.25 -16.55 13.58
CA SER A 9 23.24 -17.13 12.66
C SER A 9 22.88 -17.06 11.18
N TYR A 10 21.68 -16.61 10.80
CA TYR A 10 21.22 -16.72 9.40
C TYR A 10 20.64 -15.45 8.79
N LEU A 11 20.50 -14.36 9.52
CA LEU A 11 20.06 -13.07 9.00
C LEU A 11 20.72 -11.98 9.84
N ASP A 12 21.89 -11.55 9.44
CA ASP A 12 22.42 -10.28 9.90
C ASP A 12 21.49 -9.16 9.42
N SER A 13 21.35 -8.11 10.25
CA SER A 13 20.53 -6.94 9.98
C SER A 13 20.93 -6.20 8.68
N GLU A 14 22.01 -6.59 8.05
CA GLU A 14 22.56 -6.01 6.82
C GLU A 14 22.08 -6.68 5.53
N THR A 15 21.38 -7.84 5.60
CA THR A 15 20.79 -8.46 4.42
C THR A 15 19.38 -7.93 4.19
N GLU A 16 19.26 -6.84 3.46
CA GLU A 16 17.95 -6.39 2.96
C GLU A 16 17.40 -7.43 1.98
N PHE A 17 16.38 -8.14 2.44
CA PHE A 17 15.61 -9.07 1.63
C PHE A 17 14.40 -8.32 1.05
N SER A 18 14.52 -7.92 -0.21
CA SER A 18 13.45 -7.23 -0.94
C SER A 18 12.84 -8.16 -1.98
N LEU A 19 11.53 -8.32 -1.93
CA LEU A 19 10.76 -9.03 -2.95
C LEU A 19 10.12 -8.01 -3.89
N PRO A 20 10.09 -8.25 -5.21
CA PRO A 20 9.34 -7.40 -6.13
C PRO A 20 7.86 -7.44 -5.77
N SER A 21 7.22 -6.30 -5.95
CA SER A 21 5.80 -6.11 -5.68
C SER A 21 5.00 -5.93 -6.96
N VAL A 22 3.68 -5.91 -6.85
CA VAL A 22 2.78 -5.50 -7.94
C VAL A 22 3.20 -4.15 -8.54
N LEU A 23 3.69 -3.22 -7.70
CA LEU A 23 4.17 -1.91 -8.17
C LEU A 23 5.45 -2.00 -9.00
N SER A 24 6.29 -3.01 -8.79
CA SER A 24 7.48 -3.23 -9.62
C SER A 24 7.09 -3.57 -11.06
N MET A 25 6.06 -4.40 -11.25
CA MET A 25 5.50 -4.68 -12.58
C MET A 25 4.84 -3.43 -13.17
N VAL A 26 4.08 -2.70 -12.38
CA VAL A 26 3.45 -1.42 -12.81
C VAL A 26 4.51 -0.42 -13.29
N SER A 27 5.66 -0.31 -12.61
CA SER A 27 6.77 0.55 -13.05
C SER A 27 7.26 0.13 -14.43
N ARG A 28 7.48 -1.18 -14.63
CA ARG A 28 7.92 -1.70 -15.93
C ARG A 28 6.90 -1.48 -17.04
N LEU A 29 5.62 -1.68 -16.76
CA LEU A 29 4.55 -1.41 -17.73
C LEU A 29 4.52 0.06 -18.16
N ASN A 30 4.70 0.96 -17.20
CA ASN A 30 4.74 2.40 -17.49
C ASN A 30 5.94 2.83 -18.36
N GLU A 31 7.07 2.13 -18.26
CA GLU A 31 8.22 2.38 -19.14
C GLU A 31 7.93 1.97 -20.61
N LEU A 32 7.14 0.90 -20.80
CA LEU A 32 6.86 0.32 -22.11
C LEU A 32 5.62 0.93 -22.79
N GLY A 33 4.64 1.34 -22.00
CA GLY A 33 3.36 1.86 -22.46
C GLY A 33 2.31 0.79 -22.81
N PRO A 34 1.08 1.23 -23.15
CA PRO A 34 -0.02 0.35 -23.52
C PRO A 34 0.29 -0.55 -24.71
N GLY A 35 -0.24 -1.78 -24.70
CA GLY A 35 -0.02 -2.76 -25.75
C GLY A 35 1.29 -3.54 -25.67
N CYS A 36 2.12 -3.31 -24.65
CA CYS A 36 3.28 -4.17 -24.37
C CYS A 36 2.81 -5.59 -24.02
N LEU A 37 3.70 -6.59 -24.18
CA LEU A 37 3.38 -7.98 -23.93
C LEU A 37 4.02 -8.45 -22.62
N LEU A 38 3.20 -9.11 -21.84
CA LEU A 38 3.55 -9.75 -20.57
C LEU A 38 3.88 -11.22 -20.80
N TYR A 39 4.85 -11.75 -20.07
CA TYR A 39 5.20 -13.17 -20.12
C TYR A 39 5.70 -13.65 -18.77
N LYS A 40 5.60 -14.94 -18.50
CA LYS A 40 6.18 -15.52 -17.29
C LYS A 40 6.62 -16.96 -17.45
N ARG A 41 7.55 -17.37 -16.58
CA ARG A 41 7.98 -18.75 -16.36
C ARG A 41 8.07 -19.02 -14.87
N ASP A 42 7.78 -20.23 -14.46
CA ASP A 42 7.72 -20.67 -13.06
C ASP A 42 8.65 -21.87 -12.88
N LEU A 43 9.37 -21.91 -11.77
CA LEU A 43 10.23 -23.05 -11.46
C LEU A 43 9.42 -24.18 -10.81
N LYS A 44 9.63 -25.40 -11.29
CA LYS A 44 9.00 -26.58 -10.70
C LYS A 44 9.61 -26.87 -9.34
N ALA A 45 8.79 -26.85 -8.28
CA ALA A 45 9.24 -27.16 -6.92
C ALA A 45 10.54 -26.43 -6.52
N ALA A 46 10.66 -25.12 -6.78
CA ALA A 46 11.88 -24.33 -6.76
C ALA A 46 12.80 -24.60 -5.55
N PHE A 47 12.26 -24.60 -4.33
CA PHE A 47 13.05 -24.89 -3.14
C PHE A 47 13.77 -26.23 -3.19
N ARG A 48 13.18 -27.23 -3.85
CA ARG A 48 13.75 -28.58 -3.97
C ARG A 48 14.89 -28.67 -5.00
N GLN A 49 15.08 -27.64 -5.80
CA GLN A 49 16.17 -27.59 -6.76
C GLN A 49 17.49 -27.14 -6.12
N PHE A 50 17.41 -26.42 -4.99
CA PHE A 50 18.58 -25.90 -4.29
C PHE A 50 19.06 -26.85 -3.20
N GLY A 51 20.35 -27.21 -3.22
CA GLY A 51 20.99 -27.98 -2.17
C GLY A 51 21.23 -27.15 -0.92
N ILE A 52 21.35 -27.80 0.22
CA ILE A 52 21.86 -27.22 1.46
C ILE A 52 23.24 -27.77 1.76
N ASP A 53 24.02 -27.05 2.56
CA ASP A 53 25.32 -27.51 2.97
C ASP A 53 25.21 -28.83 3.74
N PRO A 54 26.10 -29.85 3.42
CA PRO A 54 26.09 -31.11 4.16
C PRO A 54 26.24 -30.95 5.68
N GLY A 55 26.93 -29.92 6.15
CA GLY A 55 27.05 -29.61 7.57
C GLY A 55 25.71 -29.25 8.24
N ASP A 56 24.72 -28.81 7.45
CA ASP A 56 23.40 -28.41 7.93
C ASP A 56 22.36 -29.55 7.87
N TYR A 57 22.68 -30.72 7.36
CA TYR A 57 21.73 -31.84 7.25
C TYR A 57 21.16 -32.27 8.60
N CYS A 58 21.92 -32.14 9.68
CA CYS A 58 21.46 -32.47 11.04
C CYS A 58 20.23 -31.63 11.48
N TYR A 59 20.03 -30.44 10.93
CA TYR A 59 18.90 -29.58 11.23
C TYR A 59 17.64 -29.91 10.44
N THR A 60 17.73 -30.81 9.44
CA THR A 60 16.65 -31.14 8.50
C THR A 60 16.14 -32.57 8.66
N GLY A 61 16.49 -33.21 9.77
CA GLY A 61 16.09 -34.58 10.08
C GLY A 61 14.59 -34.71 10.30
N VAL A 62 13.98 -35.73 9.67
CA VAL A 62 12.57 -36.12 9.86
C VAL A 62 12.53 -37.60 10.24
N SER A 63 11.87 -37.93 11.35
CA SER A 63 11.63 -39.31 11.76
C SER A 63 10.35 -39.84 11.13
N TRP A 64 10.43 -40.99 10.47
CA TRP A 64 9.29 -41.68 9.89
C TRP A 64 9.51 -43.20 9.96
N GLN A 65 8.55 -43.94 10.50
CA GLN A 65 8.63 -45.41 10.65
C GLN A 65 9.95 -45.89 11.26
N ASP A 66 10.32 -45.32 12.43
CA ASP A 66 11.54 -45.59 13.18
C ASP A 66 12.88 -45.35 12.43
N LYS A 67 12.82 -44.68 11.29
CA LYS A 67 13.98 -44.24 10.51
C LYS A 67 14.09 -42.71 10.54
N VAL A 68 15.33 -42.22 10.52
CA VAL A 68 15.63 -40.79 10.38
C VAL A 68 16.06 -40.54 8.93
N TYR A 69 15.37 -39.60 8.30
CA TYR A 69 15.67 -39.11 6.96
C TYR A 69 16.22 -37.69 7.07
N LEU A 70 17.33 -37.44 6.39
CA LEU A 70 17.93 -36.11 6.30
C LEU A 70 17.52 -35.46 4.97
N ASP A 71 16.96 -34.29 5.04
CA ASP A 71 16.63 -33.52 3.83
C ASP A 71 17.90 -32.82 3.31
N THR A 72 18.25 -33.05 2.06
CA THR A 72 19.45 -32.50 1.40
C THR A 72 19.13 -31.26 0.54
N ARG A 73 17.87 -30.81 0.55
CA ARG A 73 17.38 -29.69 -0.25
C ARG A 73 16.69 -28.67 0.62
N LEU A 74 16.59 -27.43 0.15
CA LEU A 74 15.84 -26.40 0.85
C LEU A 74 14.41 -26.87 1.14
N ALA A 75 14.05 -26.90 2.41
CA ALA A 75 12.72 -27.32 2.83
C ALA A 75 11.77 -26.13 2.93
N MET A 76 10.52 -26.33 2.50
CA MET A 76 9.46 -25.34 2.74
C MET A 76 9.22 -25.18 4.25
N GLY A 77 9.13 -23.94 4.70
CA GLY A 77 8.86 -23.61 6.11
C GLY A 77 10.11 -23.38 6.97
N LEU A 78 11.32 -23.63 6.47
CA LEU A 78 12.52 -23.10 7.10
C LEU A 78 12.58 -21.58 6.94
N ARG A 79 13.05 -20.91 7.98
CA ARG A 79 13.09 -19.45 8.04
C ARG A 79 13.96 -18.83 6.95
N SER A 80 15.09 -19.46 6.62
CA SER A 80 16.06 -19.00 5.62
C SER A 80 15.73 -19.42 4.20
N SER A 81 14.86 -20.44 3.99
CA SER A 81 14.66 -21.02 2.66
C SER A 81 14.15 -20.01 1.63
N ALA A 82 13.24 -19.11 2.01
CA ALA A 82 12.75 -18.08 1.11
C ALA A 82 13.85 -17.08 0.71
N PHE A 83 14.70 -16.69 1.66
CA PHE A 83 15.86 -15.83 1.41
C PHE A 83 16.85 -16.50 0.45
N CYS A 84 17.25 -17.76 0.72
CA CYS A 84 18.19 -18.50 -0.12
C CYS A 84 17.62 -18.68 -1.54
N CYS A 85 16.36 -19.08 -1.67
CA CYS A 85 15.70 -19.24 -2.97
C CYS A 85 15.70 -17.91 -3.74
N GLN A 86 15.24 -16.82 -3.13
CA GLN A 86 15.20 -15.51 -3.77
C GLN A 86 16.59 -15.02 -4.17
N SER A 87 17.61 -15.20 -3.32
CA SER A 87 18.97 -14.77 -3.62
C SER A 87 19.51 -15.46 -4.88
N VAL A 88 19.27 -16.78 -5.03
CA VAL A 88 19.68 -17.52 -6.23
C VAL A 88 18.89 -17.06 -7.45
N THR A 89 17.57 -16.97 -7.34
CA THR A 89 16.72 -16.60 -8.49
C THR A 89 16.93 -15.14 -8.91
N GLU A 90 17.29 -14.24 -8.00
CA GLU A 90 17.73 -12.88 -8.34
C GLU A 90 19.05 -12.86 -9.13
N LEU A 91 20.00 -13.71 -8.79
CA LEU A 91 21.22 -13.85 -9.60
C LEU A 91 20.87 -14.31 -11.02
N VAL A 92 19.98 -15.30 -11.14
CA VAL A 92 19.45 -15.73 -12.45
C VAL A 92 18.80 -14.57 -13.20
N ALA A 93 17.92 -13.82 -12.52
CA ALA A 93 17.27 -12.65 -13.13
C ALA A 93 18.29 -11.60 -13.59
N ARG A 94 19.37 -11.36 -12.85
CA ARG A 94 20.45 -10.44 -13.28
C ARG A 94 21.13 -10.92 -14.57
N VAL A 95 21.37 -12.24 -14.72
CA VAL A 95 21.89 -12.79 -15.97
C VAL A 95 20.91 -12.60 -17.12
N VAL A 96 19.62 -12.87 -16.89
CA VAL A 96 18.57 -12.66 -17.89
C VAL A 96 18.48 -11.19 -18.29
N ASN A 97 18.57 -10.29 -17.30
CA ASN A 97 18.40 -8.83 -17.49
C ASN A 97 19.54 -8.18 -18.29
N THR A 98 20.56 -8.91 -18.67
CA THR A 98 21.55 -8.43 -19.66
C THR A 98 20.95 -8.28 -21.06
N LYS A 99 19.84 -9.00 -21.37
CA LYS A 99 19.21 -9.02 -22.71
C LYS A 99 17.68 -8.88 -22.67
N ALA A 100 17.06 -9.10 -21.52
CA ALA A 100 15.61 -9.04 -21.33
C ALA A 100 15.33 -8.53 -19.93
N HIS A 101 14.14 -7.94 -19.67
CA HIS A 101 13.78 -7.47 -18.33
C HIS A 101 12.80 -8.40 -17.67
N VAL A 102 13.22 -9.03 -16.56
CA VAL A 102 12.38 -9.88 -15.71
C VAL A 102 12.46 -9.47 -14.24
N LEU A 103 11.35 -9.63 -13.55
CA LEU A 103 11.21 -9.58 -12.12
C LEU A 103 11.06 -11.00 -11.61
N VAL A 104 11.63 -11.34 -10.46
CA VAL A 104 11.49 -12.68 -9.88
C VAL A 104 10.99 -12.61 -8.46
N TYR A 105 9.93 -13.34 -8.19
CA TYR A 105 9.37 -13.54 -6.86
C TYR A 105 9.48 -15.03 -6.51
N LEU A 106 10.53 -15.39 -5.78
CA LEU A 106 10.88 -16.79 -5.45
C LEU A 106 11.04 -17.66 -6.70
N ASP A 107 9.99 -18.31 -7.13
CA ASP A 107 9.91 -19.25 -8.25
C ASP A 107 9.27 -18.66 -9.52
N ASP A 108 8.60 -17.52 -9.41
CA ASP A 108 7.79 -16.90 -10.48
C ASP A 108 8.58 -15.77 -11.17
N PHE A 109 9.06 -16.01 -12.38
CA PHE A 109 9.74 -15.02 -13.23
C PHE A 109 8.73 -14.33 -14.13
N GLY A 110 8.40 -13.06 -13.83
CA GLY A 110 7.49 -12.24 -14.64
C GLY A 110 8.23 -11.17 -15.42
N GLY A 111 7.92 -11.02 -16.71
CA GLY A 111 8.50 -10.01 -17.57
C GLY A 111 7.48 -9.24 -18.39
N ALA A 112 7.89 -8.06 -18.88
CA ALA A 112 7.13 -7.27 -19.85
C ALA A 112 8.07 -6.65 -20.87
N GLU A 113 7.69 -6.70 -22.15
CA GLU A 113 8.48 -6.17 -23.26
C GLU A 113 7.61 -5.63 -24.40
N LEU A 114 8.23 -4.82 -25.27
CA LEU A 114 7.61 -4.41 -26.51
C LEU A 114 7.27 -5.63 -27.39
N PRO A 115 6.19 -5.60 -28.18
CA PRO A 115 5.76 -6.73 -29.02
C PRO A 115 6.88 -7.30 -29.92
N SER A 116 7.76 -6.44 -30.45
CA SER A 116 8.88 -6.84 -31.29
C SER A 116 9.96 -7.65 -30.57
N LYS A 117 10.06 -7.55 -29.22
CA LYS A 117 11.11 -8.18 -28.41
C LYS A 117 10.58 -9.29 -27.50
N ALA A 118 9.30 -9.30 -27.18
CA ALA A 118 8.72 -10.13 -26.15
C ALA A 118 8.96 -11.63 -26.33
N THR A 119 8.82 -12.14 -27.57
CA THR A 119 9.07 -13.55 -27.87
C THR A 119 10.54 -13.91 -27.68
N ALA A 120 11.46 -13.06 -28.13
CA ALA A 120 12.89 -13.29 -27.94
C ALA A 120 13.29 -13.27 -26.46
N SER A 121 12.72 -12.35 -25.67
CA SER A 121 12.95 -12.24 -24.22
C SER A 121 12.41 -13.46 -23.47
N PHE A 122 11.21 -13.93 -23.80
CA PHE A 122 10.62 -15.15 -23.24
C PHE A 122 11.47 -16.40 -23.52
N GLN A 123 11.97 -16.52 -24.78
CA GLN A 123 12.86 -17.61 -25.17
C GLN A 123 14.24 -17.51 -24.50
N HIS A 124 14.77 -16.30 -24.37
CA HIS A 124 16.04 -16.07 -23.68
C HIS A 124 15.96 -16.49 -22.20
N LEU A 125 14.90 -16.12 -21.49
CA LEU A 125 14.66 -16.57 -20.11
C LEU A 125 14.68 -18.11 -20.03
N GLY A 126 13.94 -18.83 -20.87
CA GLY A 126 13.93 -20.29 -20.86
C GLY A 126 15.30 -20.90 -21.19
N LYS A 127 16.06 -20.31 -22.12
CA LYS A 127 17.43 -20.76 -22.42
C LYS A 127 18.37 -20.60 -21.22
N VAL A 128 18.28 -19.49 -20.49
CA VAL A 128 19.10 -19.26 -19.28
C VAL A 128 18.72 -20.26 -18.19
N LEU A 129 17.41 -20.45 -17.92
CA LEU A 129 16.96 -21.43 -16.92
C LEU A 129 17.47 -22.85 -17.25
N ASN A 130 17.30 -23.30 -18.48
CA ASN A 130 17.74 -24.60 -18.92
C ASN A 130 19.29 -24.73 -18.84
N HIS A 131 20.03 -23.70 -19.26
CA HIS A 131 21.50 -23.71 -19.20
C HIS A 131 22.03 -23.82 -17.77
N LEU A 132 21.31 -23.26 -16.81
CA LEU A 132 21.63 -23.31 -15.37
C LEU A 132 21.10 -24.60 -14.71
N GLY A 133 20.46 -25.50 -15.45
CA GLY A 133 19.89 -26.75 -14.94
C GLY A 133 18.66 -26.57 -14.05
N LEU A 134 17.96 -25.45 -14.18
CA LEU A 134 16.73 -25.16 -13.42
C LEU A 134 15.51 -25.73 -14.15
N GLU A 135 14.77 -26.62 -13.49
CA GLU A 135 13.56 -27.21 -14.04
C GLU A 135 12.41 -26.20 -13.98
N GLU A 136 11.75 -26.01 -15.11
CA GLU A 136 10.55 -25.17 -15.23
C GLU A 136 9.27 -25.99 -15.00
N ALA A 137 8.16 -25.29 -14.68
CA ALA A 137 6.79 -25.79 -14.70
C ALA A 137 6.10 -25.30 -15.99
N PRO A 138 6.19 -26.03 -17.12
CA PRO A 138 5.72 -25.53 -18.42
C PRO A 138 4.22 -25.22 -18.44
N GLU A 139 3.43 -25.94 -17.64
CA GLU A 139 2.00 -25.75 -17.49
C GLU A 139 1.60 -24.43 -16.83
N LYS A 140 2.54 -23.77 -16.15
CA LYS A 140 2.35 -22.45 -15.55
C LYS A 140 2.95 -21.32 -16.39
N ALA A 141 3.72 -21.65 -17.42
CA ALA A 141 4.32 -20.66 -18.28
C ALA A 141 3.24 -19.91 -19.08
N VAL A 142 3.44 -18.61 -19.23
CA VAL A 142 2.58 -17.77 -20.08
C VAL A 142 3.45 -17.17 -21.16
N ALA A 143 3.22 -17.57 -22.41
CA ALA A 143 3.84 -16.93 -23.57
C ALA A 143 3.41 -15.45 -23.69
N PRO A 144 4.17 -14.63 -24.43
CA PRO A 144 3.88 -13.22 -24.57
C PRO A 144 2.42 -12.93 -24.92
N ALA A 145 1.70 -12.23 -24.05
CA ALA A 145 0.29 -11.92 -24.16
C ALA A 145 -0.02 -10.54 -23.57
N THR A 146 -1.13 -9.95 -24.00
CA THR A 146 -1.58 -8.64 -23.45
C THR A 146 -2.24 -8.75 -22.09
N LYS A 147 -2.57 -9.98 -21.66
CA LYS A 147 -3.15 -10.27 -20.32
C LYS A 147 -2.34 -11.34 -19.62
N MET A 148 -2.04 -11.11 -18.34
CA MET A 148 -1.30 -12.08 -17.52
C MET A 148 -1.61 -11.92 -16.04
N ASP A 149 -1.71 -13.07 -15.35
CA ASP A 149 -1.75 -13.12 -13.88
C ASP A 149 -0.33 -13.16 -13.31
N TRP A 150 0.03 -12.19 -12.48
CA TRP A 150 1.30 -12.19 -11.74
C TRP A 150 1.10 -11.69 -10.31
N LEU A 151 1.67 -12.38 -9.35
CA LEU A 151 1.48 -12.15 -7.91
C LEU A 151 -0.01 -12.02 -7.50
N GLY A 152 -0.89 -12.79 -8.17
CA GLY A 152 -2.32 -12.81 -7.90
C GLY A 152 -3.12 -11.64 -8.50
N VAL A 153 -2.49 -10.72 -9.19
CA VAL A 153 -3.13 -9.62 -9.91
C VAL A 153 -3.13 -9.93 -11.41
N CYS A 154 -4.25 -9.74 -12.05
CA CYS A 154 -4.37 -9.83 -13.50
C CYS A 154 -4.11 -8.46 -14.12
N PHE A 155 -3.10 -8.36 -14.97
CA PHE A 155 -2.77 -7.18 -15.75
C PHE A 155 -3.33 -7.29 -17.17
N ASP A 156 -3.85 -6.19 -17.69
CA ASP A 156 -4.32 -6.05 -19.07
C ASP A 156 -3.69 -4.78 -19.67
N THR A 157 -2.77 -4.97 -20.60
CA THR A 157 -1.99 -3.88 -21.20
C THR A 157 -2.74 -3.15 -22.33
N VAL A 158 -3.82 -3.72 -22.85
CA VAL A 158 -4.69 -3.09 -23.85
C VAL A 158 -5.71 -2.18 -23.15
N GLU A 159 -6.43 -2.72 -22.16
CA GLU A 159 -7.35 -1.92 -21.34
C GLU A 159 -6.63 -1.02 -20.33
N TRP A 160 -5.32 -1.14 -20.22
CA TRP A 160 -4.45 -0.45 -19.27
C TRP A 160 -4.96 -0.54 -17.85
N SER A 161 -5.29 -1.76 -17.44
CA SER A 161 -5.95 -2.03 -16.18
C SER A 161 -5.30 -3.18 -15.42
N MET A 162 -5.52 -3.20 -14.11
CA MET A 162 -5.17 -4.31 -13.24
C MET A 162 -6.38 -4.72 -12.41
N SER A 163 -6.54 -6.02 -12.15
CA SER A 163 -7.66 -6.54 -11.40
C SER A 163 -7.25 -7.68 -10.48
N LEU A 164 -8.04 -7.90 -9.44
CA LEU A 164 -7.90 -9.07 -8.59
C LEU A 164 -8.23 -10.33 -9.39
N LYS A 165 -7.45 -11.39 -9.19
CA LYS A 165 -7.74 -12.69 -9.79
C LYS A 165 -9.16 -13.14 -9.44
N PRO A 166 -9.99 -13.55 -10.43
CA PRO A 166 -11.43 -13.81 -10.20
C PRO A 166 -11.72 -14.75 -9.03
N GLY A 167 -10.97 -15.84 -8.87
CA GLY A 167 -11.15 -16.77 -7.76
C GLY A 167 -10.87 -16.12 -6.39
N LYS A 168 -9.91 -15.22 -6.28
CA LYS A 168 -9.62 -14.49 -5.04
C LYS A 168 -10.64 -13.42 -4.72
N LEU A 169 -11.14 -12.73 -5.73
CA LEU A 169 -12.25 -11.79 -5.56
C LEU A 169 -13.49 -12.52 -5.05
N GLN A 170 -13.86 -13.65 -5.67
CA GLN A 170 -15.00 -14.44 -5.25
C GLN A 170 -14.84 -14.98 -3.81
N GLU A 171 -13.64 -15.43 -3.44
CA GLU A 171 -13.34 -15.85 -2.07
C GLU A 171 -13.62 -14.72 -1.06
N LEU A 172 -13.18 -13.51 -1.34
CA LEU A 172 -13.45 -12.34 -0.48
C LEU A 172 -14.93 -12.01 -0.41
N LEU A 173 -15.63 -11.99 -1.54
CA LEU A 173 -17.08 -11.72 -1.59
C LEU A 173 -17.92 -12.77 -0.83
N VAL A 174 -17.42 -14.00 -0.69
CA VAL A 174 -18.05 -15.04 0.13
C VAL A 174 -17.71 -14.90 1.62
N TRP A 175 -16.49 -14.52 1.96
CA TRP A 175 -16.04 -14.48 3.36
C TRP A 175 -16.46 -13.22 4.11
N LEU A 176 -16.42 -12.06 3.46
CA LEU A 176 -16.71 -10.79 4.13
C LEU A 176 -18.15 -10.74 4.69
N PRO A 177 -19.22 -11.16 3.96
CA PRO A 177 -20.56 -11.24 4.53
C PRO A 177 -20.63 -12.19 5.73
N LYS A 178 -20.00 -13.39 5.63
CA LYS A 178 -19.96 -14.34 6.75
C LYS A 178 -19.23 -13.81 7.97
N LEU A 179 -18.23 -12.95 7.77
CA LEU A 179 -17.52 -12.31 8.86
C LEU A 179 -18.42 -11.27 9.57
N LEU A 180 -19.24 -10.54 8.83
CA LEU A 180 -20.15 -9.52 9.36
C LEU A 180 -21.22 -10.09 10.31
N THR A 181 -21.64 -11.35 10.13
CA THR A 181 -22.62 -12.01 11.01
C THR A 181 -22.04 -12.44 12.36
N ARG A 182 -20.72 -12.51 12.48
CA ARG A 182 -20.06 -13.00 13.70
C ARG A 182 -20.09 -11.98 14.82
N LYS A 183 -20.35 -12.44 16.06
CA LYS A 183 -20.17 -11.63 17.29
C LYS A 183 -18.74 -11.63 17.78
N ARG A 184 -17.99 -12.70 17.53
CA ARG A 184 -16.58 -12.87 17.91
C ARG A 184 -15.76 -13.42 16.74
N VAL A 185 -14.49 -13.02 16.67
CA VAL A 185 -13.56 -13.47 15.63
C VAL A 185 -12.29 -14.03 16.27
N ARG A 186 -11.80 -15.18 15.75
CA ARG A 186 -10.54 -15.78 16.16
C ARG A 186 -9.36 -15.08 15.48
N LYS A 187 -8.19 -15.07 16.14
CA LYS A 187 -6.96 -14.48 15.59
C LYS A 187 -6.61 -15.06 14.22
N SER A 188 -6.64 -16.39 14.06
CA SER A 188 -6.31 -17.07 12.80
C SER A 188 -7.21 -16.64 11.65
N LEU A 189 -8.52 -16.50 11.88
CA LEU A 189 -9.45 -16.02 10.86
C LEU A 189 -9.19 -14.55 10.51
N LEU A 190 -8.96 -13.70 11.54
CA LEU A 190 -8.67 -12.27 11.32
C LEU A 190 -7.36 -12.07 10.54
N GLN A 191 -6.32 -12.87 10.84
CA GLN A 191 -5.07 -12.87 10.08
C GLN A 191 -5.28 -13.27 8.61
N LYS A 192 -6.08 -14.33 8.38
CA LYS A 192 -6.39 -14.80 7.00
C LYS A 192 -7.12 -13.72 6.21
N VAL A 193 -8.15 -13.11 6.80
CA VAL A 193 -8.92 -12.03 6.16
C VAL A 193 -8.04 -10.82 5.88
N LEU A 194 -7.29 -10.34 6.89
CA LEU A 194 -6.38 -9.22 6.71
C LEU A 194 -5.34 -9.48 5.62
N GLY A 195 -4.72 -10.67 5.59
CA GLY A 195 -3.77 -11.03 4.54
C GLY A 195 -4.38 -10.92 3.14
N SER A 196 -5.63 -11.41 2.97
CA SER A 196 -6.35 -11.29 1.70
C SER A 196 -6.71 -9.84 1.34
N LEU A 197 -7.08 -9.03 2.34
CA LEU A 197 -7.40 -7.62 2.11
C LEU A 197 -6.15 -6.77 1.84
N VAL A 198 -5.03 -7.03 2.53
CA VAL A 198 -3.74 -6.39 2.24
C VAL A 198 -3.32 -6.67 0.80
N TRP A 199 -3.44 -7.92 0.37
CA TRP A 199 -3.21 -8.25 -1.03
C TRP A 199 -4.18 -7.52 -1.97
N ALA A 200 -5.48 -7.46 -1.66
CA ALA A 200 -6.47 -6.73 -2.46
C ALA A 200 -6.19 -5.23 -2.54
N SER A 201 -5.52 -4.63 -1.53
CA SER A 201 -5.17 -3.22 -1.53
C SER A 201 -4.11 -2.83 -2.57
N SER A 202 -3.40 -3.81 -3.15
CA SER A 202 -2.53 -3.56 -4.31
C SER A 202 -3.31 -3.06 -5.54
N VAL A 203 -4.59 -3.43 -5.62
CA VAL A 203 -5.52 -2.98 -6.66
C VAL A 203 -6.46 -1.88 -6.13
N VAL A 204 -7.02 -2.06 -4.93
CA VAL A 204 -7.95 -1.12 -4.29
C VAL A 204 -7.16 -0.22 -3.32
N ARG A 205 -6.52 0.82 -3.82
CA ARG A 205 -5.55 1.64 -3.07
C ARG A 205 -6.09 2.29 -1.81
N ALA A 206 -7.31 2.85 -1.84
CA ALA A 206 -7.95 3.44 -0.67
C ALA A 206 -8.19 2.44 0.47
N GLY A 207 -8.09 1.13 0.19
CA GLY A 207 -8.35 0.05 1.13
C GLY A 207 -7.44 0.03 2.36
N THR A 208 -6.21 0.56 2.26
CA THR A 208 -5.24 0.53 3.37
C THR A 208 -5.76 1.22 4.64
N VAL A 209 -6.52 2.30 4.49
CA VAL A 209 -7.10 3.04 5.60
C VAL A 209 -8.11 2.18 6.39
N PHE A 210 -8.83 1.29 5.69
CA PHE A 210 -9.84 0.39 6.26
C PHE A 210 -9.28 -0.91 6.81
N PHE A 211 -7.98 -0.94 7.15
CA PHE A 211 -7.35 -1.99 7.95
C PHE A 211 -7.18 -1.61 9.42
N ASN A 212 -7.17 -0.32 9.75
CA ASN A 212 -6.73 0.17 11.05
C ASN A 212 -7.51 -0.44 12.22
N ARG A 213 -8.83 -0.55 12.12
CA ARG A 213 -9.68 -1.16 13.16
C ARG A 213 -9.44 -2.67 13.27
N LEU A 214 -9.27 -3.36 12.13
CA LEU A 214 -8.98 -4.79 12.09
C LEU A 214 -7.59 -5.11 12.65
N LEU A 215 -6.59 -4.30 12.30
CA LEU A 215 -5.23 -4.40 12.86
C LEU A 215 -5.22 -4.15 14.37
N THR A 216 -6.02 -3.19 14.85
CA THR A 216 -6.16 -2.91 16.29
C THR A 216 -6.74 -4.11 17.03
N LEU A 217 -7.75 -4.79 16.47
CA LEU A 217 -8.28 -6.03 17.04
C LEU A 217 -7.23 -7.16 17.02
N LEU A 218 -6.51 -7.32 15.91
CA LEU A 218 -5.47 -8.35 15.79
C LEU A 218 -4.35 -8.19 16.82
N ARG A 219 -3.89 -6.97 17.07
CA ARG A 219 -2.84 -6.66 18.06
C ARG A 219 -3.21 -7.05 19.48
N LYS A 220 -4.50 -7.04 19.83
CA LYS A 220 -4.99 -7.47 21.16
C LYS A 220 -4.97 -8.99 21.35
N LEU A 221 -4.79 -9.77 20.28
CA LEU A 221 -4.84 -11.23 20.29
C LEU A 221 -3.44 -11.84 20.32
N LYS A 222 -3.09 -12.57 21.40
CA LYS A 222 -1.75 -13.17 21.58
C LYS A 222 -1.62 -14.55 20.91
N ARG A 223 -2.57 -15.47 21.14
CA ARG A 223 -2.52 -16.86 20.64
C ARG A 223 -3.47 -17.09 19.46
N PRO A 224 -3.19 -18.02 18.52
CA PRO A 224 -4.02 -18.27 17.33
C PRO A 224 -5.49 -18.55 17.62
N ASN A 225 -5.77 -19.28 18.69
CA ASN A 225 -7.12 -19.68 19.09
C ASN A 225 -7.88 -18.63 19.91
N HIS A 226 -7.20 -17.55 20.34
CA HIS A 226 -7.87 -16.47 21.06
C HIS A 226 -8.90 -15.78 20.15
N SER A 227 -10.03 -15.43 20.74
CA SER A 227 -11.10 -14.71 20.07
C SER A 227 -11.41 -13.40 20.79
N ILE A 228 -11.80 -12.39 20.00
CA ILE A 228 -12.18 -11.06 20.47
C ILE A 228 -13.59 -10.73 20.00
N TYR A 229 -14.28 -9.85 20.73
CA TYR A 229 -15.53 -9.27 20.26
C TYR A 229 -15.31 -8.48 18.96
N PHE A 230 -16.13 -8.75 17.96
CA PHE A 230 -16.03 -8.08 16.68
C PHE A 230 -16.93 -6.86 16.69
N SER A 231 -16.34 -5.71 17.02
CA SER A 231 -17.05 -4.47 17.25
C SER A 231 -17.80 -3.97 16.01
N ILE A 232 -18.81 -3.15 16.23
CA ILE A 232 -19.58 -2.48 15.17
C ILE A 232 -18.64 -1.67 14.28
N GLU A 233 -17.68 -0.98 14.90
CA GLU A 233 -16.70 -0.16 14.20
C GLU A 233 -15.79 -0.98 13.26
N ALA A 234 -15.31 -2.14 13.72
CA ALA A 234 -14.54 -3.03 12.84
C ALA A 234 -15.39 -3.61 11.70
N LYS A 235 -16.68 -3.82 11.95
CA LYS A 235 -17.62 -4.25 10.91
C LYS A 235 -17.87 -3.16 9.86
N LYS A 236 -17.76 -1.87 10.21
CA LYS A 236 -17.84 -0.78 9.24
C LYS A 236 -16.69 -0.87 8.21
N ASP A 237 -15.44 -1.13 8.65
CA ASP A 237 -14.31 -1.34 7.73
C ASP A 237 -14.56 -2.53 6.78
N VAL A 238 -15.10 -3.64 7.30
CA VAL A 238 -15.43 -4.81 6.47
C VAL A 238 -16.56 -4.52 5.47
N ARG A 239 -17.58 -3.75 5.87
CA ARG A 239 -18.67 -3.33 4.96
C ARG A 239 -18.15 -2.42 3.84
N TRP A 240 -17.23 -1.52 4.17
CA TRP A 240 -16.59 -0.68 3.16
C TRP A 240 -15.87 -1.54 2.10
N TRP A 241 -15.07 -2.53 2.55
CA TRP A 241 -14.39 -3.45 1.65
C TRP A 241 -15.39 -4.22 0.77
N LEU A 242 -16.45 -4.75 1.37
CA LEU A 242 -17.48 -5.50 0.64
C LEU A 242 -18.12 -4.63 -0.47
N LYS A 243 -18.62 -3.45 -0.10
CA LYS A 243 -19.23 -2.51 -1.06
C LYS A 243 -18.25 -2.10 -2.18
N THR A 244 -16.99 -1.85 -1.81
CA THR A 244 -15.98 -1.45 -2.79
C THR A 244 -15.65 -2.58 -3.76
N LEU A 245 -15.47 -3.81 -3.27
CA LEU A 245 -15.22 -4.97 -4.14
C LEU A 245 -16.40 -5.30 -5.05
N GLU A 246 -17.63 -5.13 -4.59
CA GLU A 246 -18.85 -5.29 -5.40
C GLU A 246 -18.94 -4.21 -6.49
N ALA A 247 -18.73 -2.93 -6.14
CA ALA A 247 -18.85 -1.81 -7.05
C ALA A 247 -17.78 -1.81 -8.16
N PHE A 248 -16.51 -1.99 -7.79
CA PHE A 248 -15.38 -1.92 -8.72
C PHE A 248 -14.98 -3.29 -9.29
N ARG A 249 -15.63 -4.38 -8.87
CA ARG A 249 -15.29 -5.77 -9.25
C ARG A 249 -13.80 -6.08 -9.11
N GLY A 250 -13.14 -5.44 -8.13
CA GLY A 250 -11.71 -5.58 -7.90
C GLY A 250 -10.82 -5.12 -9.06
N LYS A 251 -11.28 -4.17 -9.90
CA LYS A 251 -10.53 -3.65 -11.05
C LYS A 251 -10.16 -2.18 -10.86
N SER A 252 -8.96 -1.80 -11.29
CA SER A 252 -8.49 -0.40 -11.32
C SER A 252 -7.61 -0.15 -12.54
N GLN A 253 -7.41 1.13 -12.87
CA GLN A 253 -6.46 1.52 -13.90
C GLN A 253 -5.02 1.33 -13.42
N ILE A 254 -4.11 0.95 -14.33
CA ILE A 254 -2.67 0.95 -14.04
C ILE A 254 -2.24 2.40 -13.75
N PRO A 255 -1.65 2.66 -12.56
CA PRO A 255 -1.24 4.02 -12.21
C PRO A 255 -0.15 4.54 -13.12
N PRO A 256 -0.17 5.81 -13.52
CA PRO A 256 0.88 6.41 -14.36
C PRO A 256 2.22 6.44 -13.61
N ALA A 257 3.34 6.35 -14.35
CA ALA A 257 4.70 6.45 -13.81
C ALA A 257 4.94 7.81 -13.15
N VAL A 258 4.53 8.86 -13.85
CA VAL A 258 4.62 10.23 -13.35
C VAL A 258 3.23 10.68 -12.94
N TRP A 259 3.08 10.90 -11.65
CA TRP A 259 1.87 11.48 -11.11
C TRP A 259 2.02 13.00 -11.11
N THR A 260 1.36 13.66 -12.06
CA THR A 260 1.39 15.11 -12.16
C THR A 260 0.11 15.68 -11.54
N PRO A 261 0.20 16.51 -10.50
CA PRO A 261 -0.95 17.19 -9.93
C PRO A 261 -1.46 18.25 -10.92
N LEU A 262 -2.78 18.40 -10.98
CA LEU A 262 -3.44 19.50 -11.69
C LEU A 262 -3.53 20.74 -10.80
N VAL A 263 -3.68 20.54 -9.51
CA VAL A 263 -3.75 21.60 -8.50
C VAL A 263 -2.95 21.21 -7.27
N SER A 264 -2.55 22.22 -6.50
CA SER A 264 -1.92 22.01 -5.20
C SER A 264 -2.42 23.03 -4.19
N PHE A 265 -2.52 22.61 -2.93
CA PHE A 265 -2.80 23.46 -1.81
C PHE A 265 -1.89 23.12 -0.62
N ALA A 266 -1.79 24.02 0.33
CA ALA A 266 -0.97 23.86 1.52
C ALA A 266 -1.80 24.02 2.79
N THR A 267 -1.43 23.28 3.84
CA THR A 267 -2.05 23.39 5.16
C THR A 267 -1.00 23.52 6.24
N ASP A 268 -1.37 24.15 7.35
CA ASP A 268 -0.56 24.28 8.54
C ASP A 268 -1.44 24.34 9.79
N ALA A 269 -0.93 23.87 10.91
CA ALA A 269 -1.54 24.00 12.21
C ALA A 269 -0.56 24.57 13.24
N SER A 270 -1.00 25.54 14.01
CA SER A 270 -0.35 25.96 15.25
C SER A 270 -1.03 25.31 16.46
N LEU A 271 -0.57 25.63 17.66
CA LEU A 271 -1.24 25.17 18.88
C LEU A 271 -2.68 25.71 19.01
N GLU A 272 -2.93 26.90 18.51
CA GLU A 272 -4.20 27.62 18.69
C GLU A 272 -5.03 27.74 17.41
N GLY A 273 -4.36 27.75 16.23
CA GLY A 273 -5.04 28.07 14.99
C GLY A 273 -4.66 27.18 13.80
N PHE A 274 -5.35 27.39 12.73
CA PHE A 274 -5.20 26.66 11.48
C PHE A 274 -5.03 27.59 10.28
N GLY A 275 -4.32 27.12 9.28
CA GLY A 275 -4.10 27.79 8.01
C GLY A 275 -4.22 26.84 6.82
N MET A 276 -4.92 27.29 5.78
CA MET A 276 -5.09 26.56 4.53
C MET A 276 -4.97 27.54 3.36
N VAL A 277 -4.21 27.19 2.32
CA VAL A 277 -3.96 28.08 1.18
C VAL A 277 -4.05 27.34 -0.12
N TRP A 278 -4.87 27.83 -1.03
CA TRP A 278 -5.01 27.31 -2.39
C TRP A 278 -5.05 28.44 -3.42
N GLY A 279 -3.94 28.63 -4.14
CA GLY A 279 -3.79 29.74 -5.07
C GLY A 279 -3.89 31.09 -4.37
N ASN A 280 -4.90 31.88 -4.71
CA ASN A 280 -5.21 33.16 -4.06
C ASN A 280 -6.32 33.05 -2.99
N ARG A 281 -6.78 31.87 -2.64
CA ARG A 281 -7.75 31.62 -1.58
C ARG A 281 -7.06 31.17 -0.31
N ALA A 282 -7.46 31.66 0.82
CA ALA A 282 -6.94 31.26 2.12
C ALA A 282 -8.06 31.09 3.15
N LEU A 283 -7.78 30.26 4.14
CA LEU A 283 -8.57 30.06 5.33
C LEU A 283 -7.65 30.18 6.54
N ALA A 284 -8.06 30.95 7.50
CA ALA A 284 -7.35 31.16 8.75
C ALA A 284 -8.34 31.27 9.91
N GLY A 285 -8.00 30.69 11.05
CA GLY A 285 -8.87 30.77 12.22
C GLY A 285 -8.26 30.10 13.45
N LEU A 286 -8.97 30.19 14.56
CA LEU A 286 -8.65 29.45 15.78
C LEU A 286 -9.40 28.11 15.80
N PHE A 287 -8.79 27.11 16.42
CA PHE A 287 -9.50 25.85 16.66
C PHE A 287 -10.66 26.04 17.64
N PRO A 288 -11.76 25.27 17.50
CA PRO A 288 -12.73 25.12 18.57
C PRO A 288 -12.07 24.62 19.86
N LEU A 289 -12.50 25.12 21.02
CA LEU A 289 -11.91 24.81 22.34
C LEU A 289 -11.78 23.32 22.64
N GLU A 290 -12.67 22.50 22.13
CA GLU A 290 -12.63 21.04 22.28
C GLU A 290 -11.43 20.34 21.64
N PHE A 291 -10.69 21.03 20.76
CA PHE A 291 -9.46 20.51 20.13
C PHE A 291 -8.17 21.02 20.80
N ASP A 292 -8.25 21.83 21.85
CA ASP A 292 -7.07 22.43 22.50
C ASP A 292 -6.10 21.38 23.03
N GLU A 293 -6.59 20.27 23.59
CA GLU A 293 -5.78 19.20 24.14
C GLU A 293 -5.17 18.26 23.08
N LEU A 294 -5.46 18.45 21.79
CA LEU A 294 -4.89 17.64 20.74
C LEU A 294 -3.42 17.98 20.52
N ASP A 295 -2.58 16.94 20.38
CA ASP A 295 -1.20 17.12 19.94
C ASP A 295 -1.13 17.67 18.51
N ILE A 296 0.03 18.26 18.16
CA ILE A 296 0.20 18.95 16.87
C ILE A 296 -0.02 18.01 15.67
N ASN A 297 0.37 16.72 15.73
CA ASN A 297 0.13 15.82 14.62
C ASN A 297 -1.37 15.60 14.35
N LYS A 298 -2.19 15.60 15.42
CA LYS A 298 -3.65 15.51 15.28
C LYS A 298 -4.25 16.80 14.73
N LYS A 299 -3.78 17.97 15.19
CA LYS A 299 -4.20 19.27 14.69
C LYS A 299 -3.87 19.43 13.21
N GLU A 300 -2.66 19.09 12.79
CA GLU A 300 -2.25 19.06 11.39
C GLU A 300 -3.16 18.18 10.51
N MET A 301 -3.40 16.94 10.93
CA MET A 301 -4.28 16.03 10.19
C MET A 301 -5.74 16.52 10.16
N LEU A 302 -6.19 17.16 11.23
CA LEU A 302 -7.52 17.76 11.32
C LEU A 302 -7.69 18.91 10.31
N VAL A 303 -6.65 19.75 10.15
CA VAL A 303 -6.64 20.83 9.16
C VAL A 303 -6.68 20.28 7.73
N VAL A 304 -5.91 19.20 7.45
CA VAL A 304 -5.98 18.50 6.15
C VAL A 304 -7.40 17.99 5.88
N MET A 305 -8.04 17.36 6.88
CA MET A 305 -9.41 16.87 6.75
C MET A 305 -10.39 18.01 6.46
N ALA A 306 -10.29 19.10 7.20
CA ALA A 306 -11.14 20.28 7.01
C ALA A 306 -10.95 20.91 5.62
N ALA A 307 -9.70 21.01 5.13
CA ALA A 307 -9.39 21.52 3.79
C ALA A 307 -10.03 20.67 2.68
N VAL A 308 -9.89 19.34 2.76
CA VAL A 308 -10.53 18.43 1.81
C VAL A 308 -12.05 18.55 1.85
N LYS A 309 -12.63 18.65 3.06
CA LYS A 309 -14.08 18.82 3.26
C LYS A 309 -14.59 20.21 2.86
N HIS A 310 -13.75 21.21 2.84
CA HIS A 310 -14.14 22.55 2.40
C HIS A 310 -14.13 22.66 0.87
N TRP A 311 -13.05 22.18 0.25
CA TRP A 311 -12.85 22.36 -1.19
C TRP A 311 -13.23 21.14 -2.04
N PHE A 312 -13.93 20.13 -1.50
CA PHE A 312 -14.21 18.88 -2.22
C PHE A 312 -14.88 19.08 -3.58
N SER A 313 -15.79 20.07 -3.71
CA SER A 313 -16.49 20.36 -4.97
C SER A 313 -15.54 20.88 -6.04
N ASP A 314 -14.63 21.78 -5.64
CA ASP A 314 -13.65 22.39 -6.53
C ASP A 314 -12.52 21.40 -6.90
N LEU A 315 -12.24 20.44 -6.01
CA LEU A 315 -11.24 19.39 -6.20
C LEU A 315 -11.77 18.16 -6.94
N SER A 316 -13.07 18.11 -7.24
CA SER A 316 -13.73 16.95 -7.85
C SER A 316 -13.09 16.56 -9.19
N ASN A 317 -12.80 15.25 -9.36
CA ASN A 317 -12.14 14.66 -10.54
C ASN A 317 -10.71 15.16 -10.80
N LEU A 318 -10.05 15.74 -9.81
CA LEU A 318 -8.69 16.28 -9.96
C LEU A 318 -7.63 15.41 -9.28
N LYS A 319 -6.40 15.51 -9.81
CA LYS A 319 -5.16 15.07 -9.16
C LYS A 319 -4.62 16.22 -8.32
N VAL A 320 -4.59 16.02 -7.02
CA VAL A 320 -4.34 17.07 -6.02
C VAL A 320 -3.07 16.76 -5.25
N ARG A 321 -2.17 17.72 -5.18
CA ARG A 321 -1.01 17.67 -4.26
C ARG A 321 -1.30 18.52 -3.04
N ILE A 322 -1.15 17.93 -1.87
CA ILE A 322 -1.16 18.69 -0.63
C ILE A 322 0.26 18.86 -0.10
N PHE A 323 0.62 20.06 0.26
CA PHE A 323 1.86 20.39 0.96
C PHE A 323 1.60 20.49 2.46
N VAL A 324 2.40 19.77 3.24
CA VAL A 324 2.33 19.74 4.70
C VAL A 324 3.75 19.72 5.24
N ASP A 325 4.04 20.48 6.29
CA ASP A 325 5.35 20.50 6.94
C ASP A 325 5.50 19.49 8.08
N ASN A 326 4.55 18.56 8.18
CA ASN A 326 4.55 17.47 9.14
C ASN A 326 4.75 16.09 8.45
N GLN A 327 5.94 15.49 8.66
CA GLN A 327 6.28 14.21 8.03
C GLN A 327 5.34 13.06 8.44
N VAL A 328 4.80 13.09 9.67
CA VAL A 328 3.83 12.07 10.14
C VAL A 328 2.56 12.15 9.31
N CYS A 329 2.02 13.35 9.10
CA CYS A 329 0.84 13.57 8.27
C CYS A 329 1.07 13.15 6.82
N VAL A 330 2.21 13.51 6.23
CA VAL A 330 2.59 13.11 4.87
C VAL A 330 2.63 11.58 4.74
N HIS A 331 3.28 10.90 5.69
CA HIS A 331 3.33 9.44 5.69
C HIS A 331 1.92 8.83 5.79
N LEU A 332 1.10 9.31 6.70
CA LEU A 332 -0.25 8.78 6.93
C LEU A 332 -1.18 9.00 5.73
N LEU A 333 -1.12 10.16 5.08
CA LEU A 333 -1.93 10.47 3.90
C LEU A 333 -1.56 9.57 2.71
N ASN A 334 -0.28 9.26 2.54
CA ASN A 334 0.20 8.43 1.44
C ASN A 334 0.05 6.92 1.68
N TYR A 335 0.15 6.45 2.93
CA TYR A 335 0.16 5.00 3.25
C TYR A 335 -1.06 4.51 4.05
N GLY A 336 -1.79 5.40 4.75
CA GLY A 336 -3.09 5.09 5.36
C GLY A 336 -3.07 4.29 6.66
N ILE A 337 -1.92 3.94 7.25
CA ILE A 337 -1.83 3.06 8.43
C ILE A 337 -1.32 3.81 9.66
N THR A 338 -2.10 3.79 10.74
CA THR A 338 -1.75 4.41 12.03
C THR A 338 -2.19 3.56 13.22
N ARG A 339 -1.58 3.82 14.38
CA ARG A 339 -2.02 3.25 15.67
C ARG A 339 -2.97 4.19 16.42
N SER A 340 -3.00 5.46 16.07
CA SER A 340 -3.87 6.48 16.69
C SER A 340 -5.30 6.32 16.18
N PRO A 341 -6.29 6.09 17.06
CA PRO A 341 -7.70 6.03 16.65
C PRO A 341 -8.20 7.33 16.02
N PHE A 342 -7.75 8.47 16.55
CA PHE A 342 -8.11 9.79 16.04
C PHE A 342 -7.59 10.00 14.61
N LEU A 343 -6.29 9.79 14.38
CA LEU A 343 -5.69 9.93 13.05
C LEU A 343 -6.31 8.94 12.04
N ALA A 344 -6.65 7.71 12.50
CA ALA A 344 -7.37 6.77 11.66
C ALA A 344 -8.80 7.22 11.31
N ALA A 345 -9.46 7.97 12.19
CA ALA A 345 -10.77 8.57 11.91
C ALA A 345 -10.65 9.68 10.86
N CYS A 346 -9.69 10.61 11.02
CA CYS A 346 -9.42 11.65 10.03
C CYS A 346 -9.13 11.05 8.64
N LEU A 347 -8.27 10.02 8.59
CA LEU A 347 -7.94 9.35 7.32
C LEU A 347 -9.17 8.72 6.65
N ARG A 348 -10.08 8.08 7.41
CA ARG A 348 -11.32 7.53 6.83
C ARG A 348 -12.21 8.62 6.26
N GLU A 349 -12.35 9.70 6.98
CA GLU A 349 -13.14 10.86 6.54
C GLU A 349 -12.57 11.45 5.25
N ILE A 350 -11.25 11.70 5.22
CA ILE A 350 -10.54 12.14 4.01
C ILE A 350 -10.81 11.17 2.86
N GLN A 351 -10.57 9.86 3.05
CA GLN A 351 -10.75 8.86 1.99
C GLN A 351 -12.20 8.74 1.50
N TYR A 352 -13.17 8.98 2.36
CA TYR A 352 -14.58 9.06 1.95
C TYR A 352 -14.81 10.17 0.93
N PHE A 353 -14.33 11.38 1.21
CA PHE A 353 -14.44 12.51 0.29
C PHE A 353 -13.65 12.27 -0.99
N LEU A 354 -12.42 11.75 -0.89
CA LEU A 354 -11.60 11.43 -2.06
C LEU A 354 -12.31 10.42 -2.98
N ALA A 355 -12.88 9.36 -2.42
CA ALA A 355 -13.59 8.35 -3.19
C ALA A 355 -14.92 8.87 -3.77
N LYS A 356 -15.71 9.60 -2.95
CA LYS A 356 -17.01 10.13 -3.35
C LYS A 356 -16.91 11.12 -4.51
N TYR A 357 -15.88 11.95 -4.52
CA TYR A 357 -15.69 13.01 -5.51
C TYR A 357 -14.58 12.72 -6.52
N ASN A 358 -14.12 11.47 -6.59
CA ASN A 358 -13.07 11.02 -7.51
C ASN A 358 -11.81 11.90 -7.48
N ILE A 359 -11.34 12.22 -6.26
CA ILE A 359 -10.14 13.04 -6.03
C ILE A 359 -8.95 12.10 -5.83
N GLU A 360 -7.87 12.31 -6.56
CA GLU A 360 -6.60 11.60 -6.32
C GLU A 360 -5.64 12.51 -5.56
N LEU A 361 -5.49 12.29 -4.26
CA LEU A 361 -4.64 13.10 -3.36
C LEU A 361 -3.29 12.43 -3.13
N LYS A 362 -2.21 13.22 -3.20
CA LYS A 362 -0.88 12.86 -2.69
C LYS A 362 -0.32 13.97 -1.82
N ALA A 363 0.24 13.57 -0.68
CA ALA A 363 0.91 14.49 0.22
C ALA A 363 2.40 14.59 -0.08
N GLN A 364 2.94 15.79 -0.01
CA GLN A 364 4.37 16.07 -0.12
C GLN A 364 4.82 16.92 1.06
N TYR A 365 5.95 16.52 1.65
CA TYR A 365 6.59 17.31 2.69
C TYR A 365 7.21 18.58 2.10
N ILE A 366 7.04 19.69 2.79
CA ILE A 366 7.77 20.94 2.57
C ILE A 366 8.34 21.45 3.89
N THR A 367 9.35 22.29 3.85
CA THR A 367 9.86 22.91 5.07
C THR A 367 8.90 24.00 5.56
N SER A 368 8.88 24.29 6.87
CA SER A 368 8.06 25.39 7.42
C SER A 368 8.38 26.73 6.78
N LYS A 369 9.62 26.94 6.31
CA LYS A 369 10.02 28.15 5.56
C LYS A 369 9.31 28.25 4.20
N ASP A 370 9.14 27.11 3.52
CA ASP A 370 8.47 27.06 2.22
C ASP A 370 6.94 27.04 2.39
N ASN A 371 6.43 26.60 3.58
CA ASN A 371 5.01 26.65 3.96
C ASN A 371 4.55 28.00 4.52
N HIS A 372 5.32 29.03 4.28
CA HIS A 372 5.18 30.35 4.89
C HIS A 372 3.76 30.93 4.87
N LEU A 373 3.01 30.75 3.77
CA LEU A 373 1.65 31.30 3.67
C LEU A 373 0.66 30.59 4.61
N ALA A 374 0.70 29.25 4.67
CA ALA A 374 -0.14 28.49 5.56
C ALA A 374 0.25 28.68 7.03
N ASP A 375 1.56 28.77 7.34
CA ASP A 375 2.06 29.11 8.70
C ASP A 375 1.59 30.49 9.16
N LEU A 376 1.65 31.51 8.31
CA LEU A 376 1.09 32.81 8.65
C LEU A 376 -0.42 32.77 8.90
N CYS A 377 -1.16 31.99 8.11
CA CYS A 377 -2.59 31.79 8.32
C CYS A 377 -2.88 31.07 9.65
N SER A 378 -2.11 30.02 10.01
CA SER A 378 -2.30 29.27 11.24
C SER A 378 -2.03 30.08 12.51
N ARG A 379 -1.20 31.12 12.40
CA ARG A 379 -0.82 32.02 13.50
C ARG A 379 -1.54 33.35 13.45
N ALA A 380 -2.39 33.60 12.47
CA ALA A 380 -2.98 34.91 12.20
C ALA A 380 -3.64 35.56 13.43
N TYR A 381 -4.28 34.78 14.28
CA TYR A 381 -5.03 35.24 15.43
C TYR A 381 -4.34 34.99 16.79
N SER A 382 -3.08 34.52 16.80
CA SER A 382 -2.39 34.21 18.06
C SER A 382 -1.88 35.47 18.80
N ASN A 383 -1.56 36.57 18.08
CA ASN A 383 -1.20 37.85 18.65
C ASN A 383 -1.27 38.99 17.61
N ASP A 384 -1.18 40.26 18.09
CA ASP A 384 -1.28 41.45 17.25
C ASP A 384 -0.23 41.56 16.16
N ILE A 385 0.97 41.05 16.39
CA ILE A 385 2.09 41.09 15.40
C ILE A 385 1.75 40.16 14.24
N HIS A 386 1.31 38.93 14.55
CA HIS A 386 0.92 37.96 13.54
C HIS A 386 -0.30 38.43 12.76
N TYR A 387 -1.28 39.01 13.42
CA TYR A 387 -2.44 39.61 12.78
C TYR A 387 -2.09 40.71 11.80
N LYS A 388 -1.17 41.62 12.17
CA LYS A 388 -0.68 42.67 11.27
C LYS A 388 0.05 42.09 10.05
N ASN A 389 0.91 41.11 10.26
CA ASN A 389 1.65 40.45 9.17
C ASN A 389 0.69 39.72 8.22
N PHE A 390 -0.30 39.05 8.75
CA PHE A 390 -1.35 38.38 7.99
C PHE A 390 -2.16 39.36 7.13
N ASN A 391 -2.64 40.47 7.70
CA ASN A 391 -3.38 41.51 6.96
C ASN A 391 -2.53 42.15 5.87
N LYS A 392 -1.25 42.39 6.13
CA LYS A 392 -0.30 42.90 5.12
C LYS A 392 -0.19 41.90 3.97
N LEU A 393 -0.05 40.60 4.26
CA LEU A 393 0.04 39.54 3.26
C LEU A 393 -1.24 39.47 2.39
N LEU A 394 -2.43 39.61 3.01
CA LEU A 394 -3.71 39.62 2.28
C LEU A 394 -3.75 40.77 1.27
N ALA A 395 -3.29 41.95 1.68
CA ALA A 395 -3.26 43.14 0.83
C ALA A 395 -2.23 43.01 -0.31
N ASP A 396 -1.03 42.56 0.00
CA ASP A 396 0.10 42.46 -0.94
C ASP A 396 -0.13 41.38 -2.03
N LYS A 397 -0.84 40.28 -1.72
CA LYS A 397 -1.02 39.14 -2.61
C LYS A 397 -2.43 38.99 -3.19
N THR A 398 -3.32 39.97 -2.95
CA THR A 398 -4.73 39.88 -3.37
C THR A 398 -5.41 38.54 -2.94
N ILE A 399 -5.09 38.08 -1.74
CA ILE A 399 -5.64 36.84 -1.20
C ILE A 399 -7.07 37.07 -0.74
N VAL A 400 -7.98 36.18 -1.16
CA VAL A 400 -9.36 36.16 -0.75
C VAL A 400 -9.50 35.20 0.43
N LEU A 401 -10.04 35.67 1.54
CA LEU A 401 -10.39 34.81 2.67
C LEU A 401 -11.70 34.10 2.39
N ASP A 402 -11.63 32.79 2.35
CA ASP A 402 -12.83 31.94 2.34
C ASP A 402 -13.45 31.87 3.74
N ASN A 403 -14.73 31.64 3.81
CA ASN A 403 -15.45 31.47 5.07
C ASN A 403 -15.54 29.96 5.40
N LEU A 404 -14.80 29.50 6.40
CA LEU A 404 -14.86 28.13 6.85
C LEU A 404 -16.02 27.92 7.82
N MET A 405 -16.89 26.98 7.51
CA MET A 405 -17.85 26.49 8.50
C MET A 405 -17.14 25.47 9.40
N TYR A 406 -17.19 25.68 10.72
CA TYR A 406 -16.49 24.83 11.71
C TYR A 406 -16.94 23.36 11.70
N ASP A 407 -18.11 23.04 11.11
CA ASP A 407 -18.56 21.66 10.89
C ASP A 407 -17.56 20.79 10.11
N LYS A 408 -16.66 21.41 9.33
CA LYS A 408 -15.62 20.70 8.57
C LYS A 408 -14.58 20.02 9.45
N PHE A 409 -14.43 20.43 10.70
CA PHE A 409 -13.56 19.78 11.68
C PHE A 409 -14.19 18.53 12.33
N TYR A 410 -15.48 18.30 12.18
CA TYR A 410 -16.18 17.17 12.79
C TYR A 410 -16.33 16.00 11.80
N PHE A 411 -16.41 14.80 12.34
CA PHE A 411 -16.58 13.59 11.54
C PHE A 411 -18.06 13.44 11.11
N GLU A 412 -18.28 13.15 9.85
CA GLU A 412 -19.59 12.73 9.40
C GLU A 412 -19.83 11.28 9.86
N ASN A 413 -20.77 11.05 10.76
CA ASN A 413 -20.96 9.80 11.52
C ASN A 413 -21.37 8.55 10.71
N GLU A 414 -21.30 8.54 9.39
CA GLU A 414 -21.84 7.46 8.56
C GLU A 414 -20.80 6.40 8.12
N LEU A 415 -19.54 6.51 8.51
CA LEU A 415 -18.50 5.56 8.09
C LEU A 415 -18.11 4.52 9.14
#